data_8593f0d9657c85ac628b855d0d81bdf7
#
_entry.id   8593f0d9657c85ac628b855d0d81bdf7
#
_cell.length_a   1.000
_cell.length_b   1.000
_cell.length_c   1.000
_cell.angle_alpha   90.00
_cell.angle_beta   90.00
_cell.angle_gamma   90.00
#
_symmetry.space_group_name_H-M   'P 1'
#
loop_
_entity.id
_entity.type
_entity.pdbx_description
1 polymer ?
#
loop_
_entity_poly.entity_id
_entity_poly.type
_entity_poly.pdbx_seq_one_letter_code
_entity_poly.pdbx_strand_id
1 'polypeptide(L)'
;MQNLKSLVKPLGLVLFTAIFAASNAVANLPESVKTLLNGYEFRNVSVSPSGKYISLIMKEDERGTLVILNRSTMQVEESIRYEDDDNIEVSGGSWVSENLYKYRVLTEYSEGRRPGDFGDQFIFNMETRKNTRIWNYRGTYLNKALRSGKKIYGRLDILSYLPEDDSNILVAVSPFKRDGGVRPMVYKLELSTGDLARVMNGPARGASMLTNETAGTIVASAPTEDFTTEFFFRRTGDTEWTDIDINLPGRFTGLNVSDDGQLVYGLTQVEEGPNAPRLLVSIALDSGVMETVHDFGFVAEISVEFGEGGHPSYATWIADEPKIRIFEKDLVSTVVAGFMKSFKGFNVSLTSVDDSEENMVFHVGSPGVSGEYYIW
;
A
#
# COMPACT_ATOMS: atom_id res chain seq x y z
N MET A 1 5.42 -0.45 35.80
CA MET A 1 3.97 -0.60 35.57
C MET A 1 3.11 0.56 36.12
N GLN A 2 3.68 1.59 36.76
CA GLN A 2 2.92 2.75 37.27
C GLN A 2 2.90 3.95 36.30
N ASN A 3 3.72 3.99 35.27
CA ASN A 3 3.86 5.17 34.40
C ASN A 3 2.98 5.14 33.14
N LEU A 4 2.42 3.99 32.76
CA LEU A 4 1.53 3.95 31.59
C LEU A 4 0.15 4.58 31.86
N LYS A 5 -0.33 4.53 33.11
CA LYS A 5 -1.62 5.15 33.46
C LYS A 5 -1.57 6.69 33.47
N SER A 6 -0.39 7.29 33.58
CA SER A 6 -0.21 8.73 33.54
C SER A 6 -0.06 9.29 32.13
N LEU A 7 0.39 8.48 31.18
CA LEU A 7 0.52 8.86 29.77
C LEU A 7 -0.83 8.76 29.02
N VAL A 8 -1.65 7.78 29.36
CA VAL A 8 -2.97 7.59 28.69
C VAL A 8 -4.00 8.64 29.14
N LYS A 9 -3.89 9.17 30.38
CA LYS A 9 -4.84 10.22 30.84
C LYS A 9 -4.69 11.56 30.10
N PRO A 10 -3.50 12.09 29.83
CA PRO A 10 -3.38 13.29 28.98
C PRO A 10 -3.64 12.99 27.49
N LEU A 11 -3.36 11.77 27.01
CA LEU A 11 -3.65 11.42 25.60
C LEU A 11 -5.16 11.34 25.34
N GLY A 12 -5.92 10.68 26.23
CA GLY A 12 -7.39 10.67 26.12
C GLY A 12 -8.00 12.06 26.24
N LEU A 13 -7.39 12.95 27.03
CA LEU A 13 -7.85 14.32 27.17
C LEU A 13 -7.39 15.20 25.99
N VAL A 14 -6.23 14.91 25.41
CA VAL A 14 -5.73 15.60 24.19
C VAL A 14 -6.51 15.12 22.97
N LEU A 15 -6.87 13.83 22.87
CA LEU A 15 -7.77 13.36 21.81
C LEU A 15 -9.19 13.94 21.97
N PHE A 16 -9.74 13.98 23.19
CA PHE A 16 -11.06 14.61 23.42
C PHE A 16 -11.01 16.14 23.28
N THR A 17 -9.91 16.80 23.69
CA THR A 17 -9.72 18.22 23.41
C THR A 17 -9.31 18.47 21.97
N ALA A 18 -8.66 17.55 21.27
CA ALA A 18 -8.41 17.66 19.83
C ALA A 18 -9.71 17.43 19.02
N ILE A 19 -10.62 16.56 19.46
CA ILE A 19 -11.96 16.42 18.88
C ILE A 19 -12.79 17.69 19.18
N PHE A 20 -12.72 18.27 20.39
CA PHE A 20 -13.32 19.57 20.69
C PHE A 20 -12.54 20.74 20.08
N ALA A 21 -11.23 20.66 19.93
CA ALA A 21 -10.43 21.62 19.19
C ALA A 21 -10.60 21.45 17.69
N ALA A 22 -10.82 20.23 17.19
CA ALA A 22 -11.20 19.98 15.80
C ALA A 22 -12.60 20.53 15.50
N SER A 23 -13.57 20.41 16.41
CA SER A 23 -14.87 21.08 16.24
C SER A 23 -14.75 22.61 16.29
N ASN A 24 -13.82 23.15 17.08
CA ASN A 24 -13.51 24.58 17.10
C ASN A 24 -12.56 24.98 15.94
N ALA A 25 -11.69 24.10 15.49
CA ALA A 25 -10.86 24.30 14.31
C ALA A 25 -11.70 24.24 13.02
N VAL A 26 -12.67 23.34 12.94
CA VAL A 26 -13.71 23.35 11.88
C VAL A 26 -14.51 24.63 11.90
N ALA A 27 -14.78 25.22 13.08
CA ALA A 27 -15.46 26.51 13.19
C ALA A 27 -14.65 27.69 12.63
N ASN A 28 -13.32 27.59 12.61
CA ASN A 28 -12.41 28.62 12.09
C ASN A 28 -11.85 28.33 10.71
N LEU A 29 -12.24 27.20 10.08
CA LEU A 29 -11.84 26.89 8.72
C LEU A 29 -12.50 27.87 7.74
N PRO A 30 -11.83 28.24 6.64
CA PRO A 30 -12.45 28.97 5.54
C PRO A 30 -13.74 28.29 5.10
N GLU A 31 -14.72 29.07 4.68
CA GLU A 31 -16.05 28.53 4.31
C GLU A 31 -15.96 27.49 3.20
N SER A 32 -15.01 27.65 2.28
CA SER A 32 -14.67 26.66 1.26
C SER A 32 -14.26 25.31 1.84
N VAL A 33 -13.50 25.31 2.95
CA VAL A 33 -13.08 24.07 3.62
C VAL A 33 -14.22 23.46 4.42
N LYS A 34 -15.06 24.30 5.06
CA LYS A 34 -16.27 23.82 5.75
C LYS A 34 -17.25 23.16 4.77
N THR A 35 -17.44 23.75 3.59
CA THR A 35 -18.27 23.18 2.53
C THR A 35 -17.71 21.84 2.05
N LEU A 36 -16.38 21.73 1.90
CA LEU A 36 -15.70 20.51 1.56
C LEU A 36 -15.82 19.41 2.64
N LEU A 37 -15.90 19.80 3.92
CA LEU A 37 -15.95 18.85 5.04
C LEU A 37 -17.36 18.43 5.44
N ASN A 38 -18.38 19.25 5.14
CA ASN A 38 -19.74 18.97 5.52
C ASN A 38 -20.41 17.95 4.57
N GLY A 39 -20.62 16.77 5.08
CA GLY A 39 -21.40 15.73 4.38
C GLY A 39 -20.58 14.77 3.52
N TYR A 40 -19.27 14.79 3.60
CA TYR A 40 -18.39 13.94 2.78
C TYR A 40 -17.91 12.71 3.51
N GLU A 41 -17.86 11.62 2.77
CA GLU A 41 -17.20 10.38 3.17
C GLU A 41 -15.70 10.50 2.84
N PHE A 42 -14.86 10.37 3.89
CA PHE A 42 -13.41 10.37 3.73
C PHE A 42 -12.89 8.96 3.62
N ARG A 43 -11.90 8.76 2.76
CA ARG A 43 -11.16 7.51 2.66
C ARG A 43 -9.70 7.77 2.32
N ASN A 44 -8.87 6.76 2.52
CA ASN A 44 -7.44 6.81 2.16
C ASN A 44 -6.71 8.00 2.79
N VAL A 45 -6.95 8.25 4.07
CA VAL A 45 -6.23 9.30 4.79
C VAL A 45 -4.83 8.81 5.10
N SER A 46 -3.82 9.63 4.76
CA SER A 46 -2.42 9.33 5.04
C SER A 46 -1.61 10.59 5.33
N VAL A 47 -0.57 10.44 6.14
CA VAL A 47 0.41 11.49 6.44
C VAL A 47 1.59 11.38 5.47
N SER A 48 2.19 12.53 5.11
CA SER A 48 3.42 12.57 4.30
C SER A 48 4.64 12.10 5.12
N PRO A 49 5.76 11.72 4.47
CA PRO A 49 6.98 11.27 5.14
C PRO A 49 7.48 12.19 6.24
N SER A 50 7.46 13.49 6.05
CA SER A 50 7.85 14.47 7.08
C SER A 50 6.77 14.83 8.10
N GLY A 51 5.57 14.27 7.97
CA GLY A 51 4.42 14.65 8.79
C GLY A 51 3.80 16.00 8.46
N LYS A 52 4.27 16.70 7.41
CA LYS A 52 3.83 18.06 7.07
C LYS A 52 2.45 18.10 6.43
N TYR A 53 2.13 17.11 5.59
CA TYR A 53 0.90 17.05 4.83
C TYR A 53 0.02 15.88 5.26
N ILE A 54 -1.28 16.05 5.08
CA ILE A 54 -2.27 14.99 5.16
C ILE A 54 -2.95 14.91 3.80
N SER A 55 -2.97 13.73 3.20
CA SER A 55 -3.75 13.46 2.00
C SER A 55 -5.00 12.67 2.35
N LEU A 56 -6.07 12.90 1.63
CA LEU A 56 -7.31 12.14 1.76
C LEU A 56 -8.09 12.16 0.44
N ILE A 57 -8.94 11.18 0.24
CA ILE A 57 -9.91 11.15 -0.83
C ILE A 57 -11.29 11.48 -0.25
N MET A 58 -11.88 12.55 -0.76
CA MET A 58 -13.25 12.95 -0.43
C MET A 58 -14.20 12.50 -1.53
N LYS A 59 -15.40 12.09 -1.16
CA LYS A 59 -16.49 11.87 -2.10
C LYS A 59 -17.32 13.14 -2.21
N GLU A 60 -17.31 13.78 -3.36
CA GLU A 60 -18.07 14.96 -3.67
C GLU A 60 -18.91 14.69 -4.92
N ASP A 61 -20.23 14.88 -4.84
CA ASP A 61 -21.17 14.58 -5.94
C ASP A 61 -20.95 13.18 -6.55
N GLU A 62 -20.83 12.17 -5.69
CA GLU A 62 -20.57 10.78 -6.04
C GLU A 62 -19.17 10.50 -6.63
N ARG A 63 -18.26 11.48 -6.69
CA ARG A 63 -16.92 11.35 -7.25
C ARG A 63 -15.82 11.53 -6.22
N GLY A 64 -14.74 10.75 -6.36
CA GLY A 64 -13.55 10.87 -5.54
C GLY A 64 -12.68 12.05 -5.95
N THR A 65 -12.38 12.92 -4.99
CA THR A 65 -11.48 14.07 -5.12
C THR A 65 -10.30 13.88 -4.17
N LEU A 66 -9.07 13.95 -4.67
CA LEU A 66 -7.88 13.99 -3.81
C LEU A 66 -7.76 15.39 -3.22
N VAL A 67 -7.61 15.45 -1.90
CA VAL A 67 -7.32 16.68 -1.18
C VAL A 67 -6.03 16.48 -0.38
N ILE A 68 -5.13 17.45 -0.45
CA ILE A 68 -3.90 17.51 0.33
C ILE A 68 -3.97 18.74 1.22
N LEU A 69 -3.85 18.52 2.52
CA LEU A 69 -3.91 19.54 3.55
C LEU A 69 -2.53 19.76 4.15
N ASN A 70 -2.23 20.98 4.53
CA ASN A 70 -1.16 21.27 5.47
C ASN A 70 -1.63 20.86 6.87
N ARG A 71 -0.92 19.91 7.52
CA ARG A 71 -1.34 19.36 8.81
C ARG A 71 -1.42 20.40 9.93
N SER A 72 -0.49 21.36 9.97
CA SER A 72 -0.43 22.34 11.05
C SER A 72 -1.51 23.43 10.96
N THR A 73 -1.89 23.81 9.74
CA THR A 73 -2.88 24.86 9.49
C THR A 73 -4.25 24.32 9.09
N MET A 74 -4.33 23.05 8.73
CA MET A 74 -5.51 22.40 8.15
C MET A 74 -6.04 23.11 6.90
N GLN A 75 -5.19 23.86 6.21
CA GLN A 75 -5.56 24.51 4.96
C GLN A 75 -5.32 23.57 3.78
N VAL A 76 -6.19 23.67 2.79
CA VAL A 76 -6.03 22.93 1.52
C VAL A 76 -4.83 23.51 0.76
N GLU A 77 -3.84 22.67 0.54
CA GLU A 77 -2.67 22.98 -0.29
C GLU A 77 -2.91 22.61 -1.75
N GLU A 78 -3.67 21.51 -1.98
CA GLU A 78 -3.98 21.04 -3.31
C GLU A 78 -5.31 20.27 -3.32
N SER A 79 -6.01 20.34 -4.46
CA SER A 79 -7.21 19.55 -4.72
C SER A 79 -7.18 19.08 -6.18
N ILE A 80 -7.26 17.76 -6.39
CA ILE A 80 -7.30 17.15 -7.72
C ILE A 80 -8.65 16.50 -7.91
N ARG A 81 -9.44 17.13 -8.78
CA ARG A 81 -10.75 16.64 -9.23
C ARG A 81 -10.75 16.57 -10.75
N TYR A 82 -11.34 15.55 -11.29
CA TYR A 82 -11.62 15.46 -12.73
C TYR A 82 -13.01 16.04 -13.01
N GLU A 83 -13.13 16.81 -14.09
CA GLU A 83 -14.41 17.37 -14.53
C GLU A 83 -15.38 16.27 -14.95
N ASP A 84 -16.68 16.59 -14.99
CA ASP A 84 -17.75 15.62 -15.24
C ASP A 84 -17.63 14.91 -16.60
N ASP A 85 -17.06 15.58 -17.61
CA ASP A 85 -16.86 15.02 -18.95
C ASP A 85 -15.74 13.98 -19.03
N ASP A 86 -14.86 13.90 -18.02
CA ASP A 86 -13.71 12.99 -18.06
C ASP A 86 -14.05 11.54 -17.71
N ASN A 87 -15.23 11.28 -17.13
CA ASN A 87 -15.65 9.96 -16.64
C ASN A 87 -14.60 9.30 -15.75
N ILE A 88 -13.86 10.10 -14.99
CA ILE A 88 -12.74 9.70 -14.15
C ILE A 88 -12.94 10.23 -12.73
N GLU A 89 -12.63 9.39 -11.73
CA GLU A 89 -12.58 9.80 -10.33
C GLU A 89 -11.30 9.29 -9.65
N VAL A 90 -10.80 10.02 -8.66
CA VAL A 90 -9.66 9.56 -7.85
C VAL A 90 -10.12 8.49 -6.88
N SER A 91 -9.43 7.35 -6.85
CA SER A 91 -9.84 6.20 -6.04
C SER A 91 -9.00 5.96 -4.80
N GLY A 92 -7.74 6.35 -4.82
CA GLY A 92 -6.81 6.16 -3.72
C GLY A 92 -5.39 6.52 -4.14
N GLY A 93 -4.52 6.67 -3.15
CA GLY A 93 -3.13 7.01 -3.40
C GLY A 93 -2.25 6.82 -2.17
N SER A 94 -0.98 7.13 -2.33
CA SER A 94 0.04 7.07 -1.28
C SER A 94 1.17 8.05 -1.57
N TRP A 95 1.84 8.51 -0.53
CA TRP A 95 3.07 9.26 -0.66
C TRP A 95 4.19 8.35 -1.20
N VAL A 96 4.95 8.85 -2.14
CA VAL A 96 6.17 8.23 -2.67
C VAL A 96 7.39 8.86 -2.02
N SER A 97 7.32 10.17 -1.81
CA SER A 97 8.27 10.99 -1.06
C SER A 97 7.54 12.23 -0.55
N GLU A 98 8.23 13.12 0.15
CA GLU A 98 7.62 14.36 0.68
C GLU A 98 6.94 15.21 -0.41
N ASN A 99 7.50 15.21 -1.61
CA ASN A 99 7.01 16.03 -2.70
C ASN A 99 6.24 15.27 -3.78
N LEU A 100 6.13 13.96 -3.69
CA LEU A 100 5.50 13.14 -4.71
C LEU A 100 4.36 12.30 -4.13
N TYR A 101 3.16 12.52 -4.63
CA TYR A 101 1.99 11.73 -4.30
C TYR A 101 1.52 10.91 -5.49
N LYS A 102 1.51 9.59 -5.34
CA LYS A 102 0.97 8.67 -6.35
C LYS A 102 -0.51 8.45 -6.10
N TYR A 103 -1.32 8.45 -7.16
CA TYR A 103 -2.72 8.10 -7.04
C TYR A 103 -3.23 7.31 -8.25
N ARG A 104 -4.34 6.61 -8.06
CA ARG A 104 -5.07 5.85 -9.07
C ARG A 104 -6.40 6.52 -9.36
N VAL A 105 -6.93 6.22 -10.53
CA VAL A 105 -8.26 6.68 -10.92
C VAL A 105 -9.14 5.50 -11.30
N LEU A 106 -10.43 5.65 -11.03
CA LEU A 106 -11.46 4.83 -11.62
C LEU A 106 -11.99 5.52 -12.88
N THR A 107 -12.37 4.74 -13.87
CA THR A 107 -12.94 5.27 -15.12
C THR A 107 -14.32 4.66 -15.35
N GLU A 108 -15.31 5.48 -15.62
CA GLU A 108 -16.62 5.05 -16.09
C GLU A 108 -16.51 4.69 -17.57
N TYR A 109 -16.74 3.42 -17.90
CA TYR A 109 -16.58 2.94 -19.27
C TYR A 109 -17.77 3.20 -20.17
N SER A 110 -18.94 3.37 -19.59
CA SER A 110 -20.19 3.73 -20.28
C SER A 110 -21.15 4.32 -19.28
N GLU A 111 -21.96 5.27 -19.74
CA GLU A 111 -22.99 5.95 -18.96
C GLU A 111 -23.83 4.98 -18.12
N GLY A 112 -23.94 5.27 -16.82
CA GLY A 112 -24.71 4.47 -15.86
C GLY A 112 -24.02 3.20 -15.35
N ARG A 113 -22.76 2.92 -15.70
CA ARG A 113 -21.98 1.85 -15.09
C ARG A 113 -21.09 2.39 -13.97
N ARG A 114 -20.93 1.57 -12.93
CA ARG A 114 -19.98 1.92 -11.85
C ARG A 114 -18.57 2.08 -12.43
N PRO A 115 -17.84 3.13 -12.04
CA PRO A 115 -16.45 3.31 -12.41
C PRO A 115 -15.61 2.08 -12.02
N GLY A 116 -14.69 1.67 -12.90
CA GLY A 116 -13.81 0.53 -12.71
C GLY A 116 -12.33 0.95 -12.66
N ASP A 117 -11.53 0.20 -11.89
CA ASP A 117 -10.08 0.34 -11.89
C ASP A 117 -9.48 -0.42 -13.08
N PHE A 118 -8.98 0.31 -14.05
CA PHE A 118 -8.27 -0.24 -15.21
C PHE A 118 -6.75 -0.13 -15.07
N GLY A 119 -6.25 0.35 -13.92
CA GLY A 119 -4.84 0.46 -13.61
C GLY A 119 -4.17 1.75 -14.08
N ASP A 120 -4.92 2.80 -14.37
CA ASP A 120 -4.33 4.12 -14.63
C ASP A 120 -3.74 4.72 -13.37
N GLN A 121 -2.46 5.15 -13.45
CA GLN A 121 -1.72 5.70 -12.32
C GLN A 121 -1.09 7.05 -12.67
N PHE A 122 -1.08 7.93 -11.68
CA PHE A 122 -0.58 9.29 -11.77
C PHE A 122 0.38 9.59 -10.62
N ILE A 123 1.32 10.51 -10.86
CA ILE A 123 2.13 11.17 -9.85
C ILE A 123 1.81 12.66 -9.87
N PHE A 124 1.49 13.20 -8.71
CA PHE A 124 1.41 14.63 -8.48
C PHE A 124 2.66 15.10 -7.76
N ASN A 125 3.30 16.12 -8.29
CA ASN A 125 4.48 16.74 -7.69
C ASN A 125 4.08 18.03 -6.98
N MET A 126 4.26 18.08 -5.67
CA MET A 126 3.88 19.20 -4.79
C MET A 126 4.64 20.48 -5.08
N GLU A 127 5.91 20.41 -5.50
CA GLU A 127 6.74 21.58 -5.79
C GLU A 127 6.36 22.23 -7.11
N THR A 128 6.29 21.40 -8.17
CA THR A 128 6.04 21.89 -9.53
C THR A 128 4.57 22.01 -9.87
N ARG A 129 3.67 21.51 -8.99
CA ARG A 129 2.22 21.41 -9.21
C ARG A 129 1.86 20.66 -10.50
N LYS A 130 2.78 19.80 -10.94
CA LYS A 130 2.61 19.01 -12.16
C LYS A 130 1.98 17.66 -11.85
N ASN A 131 0.96 17.33 -12.64
CA ASN A 131 0.33 16.02 -12.63
C ASN A 131 0.81 15.19 -13.82
N THR A 132 1.45 14.06 -13.59
CA THR A 132 2.02 13.19 -14.61
C THR A 132 1.36 11.83 -14.59
N ARG A 133 0.73 11.43 -15.71
CA ARG A 133 0.21 10.07 -15.87
C ARG A 133 1.37 9.12 -16.12
N ILE A 134 1.73 8.31 -15.14
CA ILE A 134 2.87 7.38 -15.23
C ILE A 134 2.49 6.05 -15.89
N TRP A 135 1.23 5.64 -15.80
CA TRP A 135 0.74 4.42 -16.44
C TRP A 135 -0.63 4.63 -17.08
N ASN A 136 -0.86 3.96 -18.21
CA ASN A 136 -2.11 4.00 -18.94
C ASN A 136 -2.46 2.58 -19.41
N TYR A 137 -3.57 2.05 -18.92
CA TYR A 137 -4.04 0.72 -19.29
C TYR A 137 -4.28 0.55 -20.81
N ARG A 138 -4.62 1.63 -21.51
CA ARG A 138 -4.80 1.65 -22.98
C ARG A 138 -3.47 1.59 -23.73
N GLY A 139 -2.39 1.38 -23.02
CA GLY A 139 -1.03 1.20 -23.52
C GLY A 139 -0.13 2.41 -23.26
N THR A 140 1.02 2.10 -22.71
CA THR A 140 2.08 3.06 -22.39
C THR A 140 3.25 2.85 -23.35
N TYR A 141 3.79 3.93 -23.91
CA TYR A 141 5.03 3.87 -24.69
C TYR A 141 6.22 3.77 -23.74
N LEU A 142 7.25 3.00 -24.14
CA LEU A 142 8.51 2.91 -23.39
C LEU A 142 9.18 4.28 -23.25
N ASN A 143 9.09 5.09 -24.29
CA ASN A 143 9.53 6.49 -24.27
C ASN A 143 8.35 7.38 -24.64
N LYS A 144 7.78 8.07 -23.66
CA LYS A 144 6.60 8.91 -23.84
C LYS A 144 6.92 10.22 -24.56
N ALA A 145 8.07 10.81 -24.27
CA ALA A 145 8.45 12.10 -24.85
C ALA A 145 8.54 12.03 -26.39
N LEU A 146 9.14 10.96 -26.89
CA LEU A 146 9.29 10.72 -28.33
C LEU A 146 8.10 9.97 -28.93
N ARG A 147 7.15 9.45 -28.10
CA ARG A 147 6.10 8.52 -28.51
C ARG A 147 6.65 7.36 -29.36
N SER A 148 7.89 6.96 -29.03
CA SER A 148 8.64 5.96 -29.78
C SER A 148 8.67 4.62 -29.03
N GLY A 149 9.05 3.58 -29.72
CA GLY A 149 9.10 2.24 -29.17
C GLY A 149 7.75 1.52 -29.20
N LYS A 150 7.76 0.30 -28.68
CA LYS A 150 6.58 -0.55 -28.65
C LYS A 150 5.65 -0.11 -27.53
N LYS A 151 4.38 0.06 -27.85
CA LYS A 151 3.34 0.31 -26.88
C LYS A 151 3.06 -0.95 -26.07
N ILE A 152 3.09 -0.84 -24.74
CA ILE A 152 2.81 -1.93 -23.82
C ILE A 152 1.39 -1.77 -23.27
N TYR A 153 0.63 -2.86 -23.36
CA TYR A 153 -0.69 -3.00 -22.74
C TYR A 153 -0.56 -4.01 -21.61
N GLY A 154 -0.89 -3.64 -20.38
CA GLY A 154 -0.67 -4.52 -19.24
C GLY A 154 -1.05 -3.90 -17.91
N ARG A 155 -0.85 -4.68 -16.86
CA ARG A 155 -0.92 -4.23 -15.48
C ARG A 155 0.47 -3.81 -15.03
N LEU A 156 0.54 -2.70 -14.28
CA LEU A 156 1.74 -2.24 -13.62
C LEU A 156 1.60 -2.46 -12.11
N ASP A 157 2.57 -3.16 -11.54
CA ASP A 157 2.72 -3.36 -10.11
C ASP A 157 4.01 -2.66 -9.64
N ILE A 158 3.94 -1.86 -8.58
CA ILE A 158 5.13 -1.23 -8.00
C ILE A 158 5.83 -2.27 -7.13
N LEU A 159 7.13 -2.46 -7.35
CA LEU A 159 7.96 -3.36 -6.57
C LEU A 159 8.68 -2.63 -5.45
N SER A 160 9.27 -1.46 -5.74
CA SER A 160 9.96 -0.62 -4.75
C SER A 160 9.90 0.84 -5.17
N TYR A 161 9.83 1.72 -4.19
CA TYR A 161 9.94 3.16 -4.38
C TYR A 161 11.40 3.63 -4.46
N LEU A 162 12.38 2.73 -4.30
CA LEU A 162 13.81 3.02 -4.40
C LEU A 162 14.21 4.21 -3.51
N PRO A 163 14.28 4.07 -2.19
CA PRO A 163 14.44 5.18 -1.25
C PRO A 163 15.68 6.04 -1.49
N GLU A 164 16.68 5.52 -2.20
CA GLU A 164 17.89 6.25 -2.59
C GLU A 164 17.82 6.87 -4.03
N ASP A 165 16.68 6.75 -4.73
CA ASP A 165 16.51 7.23 -6.11
C ASP A 165 15.20 8.01 -6.23
N ASP A 166 15.21 9.28 -5.84
CA ASP A 166 14.02 10.17 -5.86
C ASP A 166 13.37 10.36 -7.25
N SER A 167 14.05 9.93 -8.30
CA SER A 167 13.60 10.13 -9.68
C SER A 167 12.90 8.93 -10.27
N ASN A 168 13.13 7.74 -9.72
CA ASN A 168 12.65 6.49 -10.30
C ASN A 168 11.99 5.59 -9.26
N ILE A 169 11.14 4.70 -9.74
CA ILE A 169 10.63 3.55 -8.98
C ILE A 169 10.86 2.27 -9.76
N LEU A 170 10.94 1.14 -9.06
CA LEU A 170 11.01 -0.17 -9.69
C LEU A 170 9.59 -0.73 -9.87
N VAL A 171 9.27 -1.16 -11.07
CA VAL A 171 7.94 -1.67 -11.40
C VAL A 171 8.01 -2.99 -12.17
N ALA A 172 7.04 -3.86 -11.94
CA ALA A 172 6.78 -5.01 -12.78
C ALA A 172 5.62 -4.71 -13.73
N VAL A 173 5.78 -5.00 -14.99
CA VAL A 173 4.72 -4.88 -15.99
C VAL A 173 4.36 -6.25 -16.50
N SER A 174 3.09 -6.64 -16.30
CA SER A 174 2.51 -7.89 -16.80
C SER A 174 1.64 -7.58 -18.03
N PRO A 175 2.16 -7.84 -19.27
CA PRO A 175 1.42 -7.53 -20.48
C PRO A 175 0.14 -8.38 -20.62
N PHE A 176 -0.95 -7.76 -21.11
CA PHE A 176 -2.15 -8.50 -21.47
C PHE A 176 -1.97 -9.26 -22.78
N LYS A 177 -2.23 -10.55 -22.78
CA LYS A 177 -2.31 -11.39 -23.97
C LYS A 177 -3.49 -12.36 -23.92
N ARG A 178 -4.01 -12.71 -25.10
CA ARG A 178 -5.18 -13.60 -25.26
C ARG A 178 -4.93 -15.05 -24.82
N ASP A 179 -3.71 -15.52 -24.93
CA ASP A 179 -3.32 -16.93 -24.80
C ASP A 179 -2.72 -17.29 -23.42
N GLY A 180 -3.11 -16.55 -22.38
CA GLY A 180 -2.67 -16.79 -20.99
C GLY A 180 -1.19 -16.42 -20.77
N GLY A 181 -0.88 -16.10 -19.56
CA GLY A 181 0.40 -15.78 -18.96
C GLY A 181 1.57 -15.37 -19.85
N VAL A 182 1.91 -14.09 -19.80
CA VAL A 182 3.19 -13.60 -20.33
C VAL A 182 4.16 -13.49 -19.17
N ARG A 183 5.44 -13.65 -19.45
CA ARG A 183 6.46 -13.30 -18.45
C ARG A 183 6.36 -11.81 -18.15
N PRO A 184 6.23 -11.41 -16.88
CA PRO A 184 6.31 -9.99 -16.52
C PRO A 184 7.70 -9.44 -16.84
N MET A 185 7.80 -8.14 -16.94
CA MET A 185 9.05 -7.43 -17.21
C MET A 185 9.27 -6.38 -16.14
N VAL A 186 10.48 -6.30 -15.62
CA VAL A 186 10.85 -5.30 -14.61
C VAL A 186 11.46 -4.09 -15.31
N TYR A 187 11.02 -2.91 -14.90
CA TYR A 187 11.48 -1.61 -15.40
C TYR A 187 11.81 -0.67 -14.25
N LYS A 188 12.77 0.22 -14.46
CA LYS A 188 12.80 1.51 -13.80
C LYS A 188 11.84 2.45 -14.50
N LEU A 189 10.94 3.06 -13.74
CA LEU A 189 9.98 4.04 -14.25
C LEU A 189 10.38 5.42 -13.72
N GLU A 190 10.66 6.35 -14.60
CA GLU A 190 10.96 7.74 -14.27
C GLU A 190 9.67 8.50 -13.90
N LEU A 191 9.63 9.06 -12.69
CA LEU A 191 8.42 9.67 -12.13
C LEU A 191 8.03 10.98 -12.83
N SER A 192 9.01 11.72 -13.34
CA SER A 192 8.76 13.01 -14.00
C SER A 192 8.16 12.89 -15.40
N THR A 193 8.53 11.84 -16.14
CA THR A 193 8.13 11.61 -17.53
C THR A 193 7.21 10.40 -17.69
N GLY A 194 7.35 9.41 -16.82
CA GLY A 194 6.75 8.08 -16.93
C GLY A 194 7.43 7.20 -17.98
N ASP A 195 8.69 7.48 -18.32
CA ASP A 195 9.49 6.65 -19.21
C ASP A 195 9.94 5.37 -18.51
N LEU A 196 10.07 4.30 -19.26
CA LEU A 196 10.38 2.96 -18.80
C LEU A 196 11.73 2.49 -19.33
N ALA A 197 12.71 2.30 -18.44
CA ALA A 197 13.97 1.66 -18.72
C ALA A 197 13.93 0.19 -18.28
N ARG A 198 14.08 -0.74 -19.25
CA ARG A 198 14.01 -2.18 -18.95
C ARG A 198 15.19 -2.62 -18.12
N VAL A 199 14.90 -3.34 -17.02
CA VAL A 199 15.90 -3.91 -16.12
C VAL A 199 16.08 -5.42 -16.40
N MET A 200 15.00 -6.18 -16.38
CA MET A 200 15.05 -7.65 -16.58
C MET A 200 13.71 -8.23 -17.02
N ASN A 201 13.72 -9.52 -17.39
CA ASN A 201 12.50 -10.31 -17.54
C ASN A 201 12.20 -11.08 -16.26
N GLY A 202 10.92 -11.33 -15.99
CA GLY A 202 10.53 -12.30 -14.98
C GLY A 202 10.94 -13.73 -15.33
N PRO A 203 11.01 -14.63 -14.33
CA PRO A 203 11.48 -16.00 -14.53
C PRO A 203 10.50 -16.85 -15.33
N ALA A 204 9.22 -16.73 -15.04
CA ALA A 204 8.18 -17.58 -15.61
C ALA A 204 6.93 -16.80 -16.04
N ARG A 205 6.02 -17.47 -16.74
CA ARG A 205 4.73 -16.89 -17.14
C ARG A 205 3.84 -16.73 -15.92
N GLY A 206 3.13 -15.60 -15.86
CA GLY A 206 2.20 -15.33 -14.77
C GLY A 206 2.87 -15.10 -13.40
N ALA A 207 4.19 -14.92 -13.36
CA ALA A 207 4.89 -14.68 -12.11
C ALA A 207 4.41 -13.40 -11.44
N SER A 208 4.15 -13.48 -10.14
CA SER A 208 4.04 -12.35 -9.22
C SER A 208 5.41 -12.08 -8.61
N MET A 209 5.74 -10.82 -8.37
CA MET A 209 7.05 -10.43 -7.85
C MET A 209 6.90 -9.53 -6.64
N LEU A 210 7.87 -9.63 -5.75
CA LEU A 210 8.08 -8.71 -4.63
C LEU A 210 9.58 -8.53 -4.41
N THR A 211 9.95 -7.51 -3.68
CA THR A 211 11.35 -7.19 -3.40
C THR A 211 11.48 -6.56 -2.02
N ASN A 212 12.68 -6.53 -1.47
CA ASN A 212 12.98 -5.70 -0.31
C ASN A 212 12.99 -4.21 -0.71
N GLU A 213 13.01 -3.34 0.26
CA GLU A 213 12.88 -1.89 0.08
C GLU A 213 13.92 -1.33 -0.89
N THR A 214 15.18 -1.75 -0.76
CA THR A 214 16.28 -1.30 -1.62
C THR A 214 16.30 -1.94 -3.01
N ALA A 215 15.36 -2.86 -3.30
CA ALA A 215 15.35 -3.69 -4.51
C ALA A 215 16.62 -4.53 -4.73
N GLY A 216 17.35 -4.82 -3.66
CA GLY A 216 18.57 -5.64 -3.70
C GLY A 216 18.30 -7.11 -4.00
N THR A 217 17.13 -7.60 -3.64
CA THR A 217 16.68 -8.98 -3.91
C THR A 217 15.24 -8.97 -4.41
N ILE A 218 14.99 -9.58 -5.54
CA ILE A 218 13.64 -9.78 -6.09
C ILE A 218 13.29 -11.25 -5.96
N VAL A 219 12.13 -11.53 -5.38
CA VAL A 219 11.54 -12.88 -5.29
C VAL A 219 10.34 -12.94 -6.23
N ALA A 220 10.20 -14.04 -6.92
CA ALA A 220 9.08 -14.28 -7.81
C ALA A 220 8.41 -15.63 -7.50
N SER A 221 7.10 -15.67 -7.58
CA SER A 221 6.31 -16.90 -7.52
C SER A 221 5.47 -17.04 -8.78
N ALA A 222 5.44 -18.22 -9.38
CA ALA A 222 4.72 -18.48 -10.60
C ALA A 222 3.88 -19.77 -10.51
N PRO A 223 2.65 -19.79 -11.05
CA PRO A 223 1.86 -21.01 -11.12
C PRO A 223 2.45 -21.96 -12.19
N THR A 224 2.47 -23.23 -11.88
CA THR A 224 2.81 -24.29 -12.83
C THR A 224 1.56 -24.79 -13.58
N GLU A 225 1.76 -25.65 -14.58
CA GLU A 225 0.64 -26.32 -15.28
C GLU A 225 -0.15 -27.28 -14.37
N ASP A 226 0.51 -27.82 -13.34
CA ASP A 226 -0.09 -28.73 -12.34
C ASP A 226 -0.71 -27.98 -11.14
N PHE A 227 -0.89 -26.65 -11.26
CA PHE A 227 -1.45 -25.79 -10.21
C PHE A 227 -0.61 -25.72 -8.92
N THR A 228 0.65 -26.11 -8.96
CA THR A 228 1.64 -25.84 -7.90
C THR A 228 2.27 -24.48 -8.10
N THR A 229 3.15 -24.06 -7.20
CA THR A 229 3.83 -22.77 -7.28
C THR A 229 5.35 -22.99 -7.31
N GLU A 230 6.00 -22.49 -8.34
CA GLU A 230 7.45 -22.39 -8.43
C GLU A 230 7.92 -21.07 -7.84
N PHE A 231 9.09 -21.08 -7.21
CA PHE A 231 9.70 -19.92 -6.60
C PHE A 231 11.08 -19.66 -7.17
N PHE A 232 11.37 -18.37 -7.32
CA PHE A 232 12.61 -17.89 -7.89
C PHE A 232 13.09 -16.68 -7.08
N PHE A 233 14.39 -16.49 -7.01
CA PHE A 233 14.95 -15.22 -6.54
C PHE A 233 16.08 -14.76 -7.44
N ARG A 234 16.38 -13.47 -7.36
CA ARG A 234 17.50 -12.85 -8.07
C ARG A 234 18.02 -11.68 -7.24
N ARG A 235 19.30 -11.70 -6.92
CA ARG A 235 19.97 -10.61 -6.22
C ARG A 235 20.56 -9.59 -7.18
N THR A 236 20.83 -8.40 -6.70
CA THR A 236 21.58 -7.39 -7.47
C THR A 236 22.94 -7.94 -7.88
N GLY A 237 23.25 -7.84 -9.18
CA GLY A 237 24.47 -8.39 -9.76
C GLY A 237 24.31 -9.77 -10.41
N ASP A 238 23.29 -10.51 -10.05
CA ASP A 238 23.01 -11.78 -10.71
C ASP A 238 22.54 -11.57 -12.16
N THR A 239 22.91 -12.46 -13.06
CA THR A 239 22.47 -12.42 -14.47
C THR A 239 21.24 -13.27 -14.71
N GLU A 240 21.06 -14.33 -13.92
CA GLU A 240 19.97 -15.30 -14.04
C GLU A 240 19.14 -15.39 -12.77
N TRP A 241 17.96 -15.96 -12.89
CA TRP A 241 17.10 -16.31 -11.75
C TRP A 241 17.57 -17.66 -11.16
N THR A 242 17.55 -17.74 -9.85
CA THR A 242 17.80 -18.98 -9.11
C THR A 242 16.48 -19.57 -8.66
N ASP A 243 16.26 -20.85 -8.95
CA ASP A 243 15.10 -21.61 -8.50
C ASP A 243 15.23 -21.93 -7.01
N ILE A 244 14.13 -21.87 -6.29
CA ILE A 244 14.04 -22.29 -4.88
C ILE A 244 13.28 -23.61 -4.85
N ASP A 245 13.97 -24.69 -4.47
CA ASP A 245 13.31 -26.00 -4.27
C ASP A 245 12.56 -26.01 -2.94
N ILE A 246 11.27 -25.76 -3.02
CA ILE A 246 10.39 -25.73 -1.85
C ILE A 246 9.08 -26.43 -2.16
N ASN A 247 8.67 -27.30 -1.24
CA ASN A 247 7.35 -27.91 -1.28
C ASN A 247 6.41 -27.19 -0.30
N LEU A 248 5.54 -26.36 -0.83
CA LEU A 248 4.53 -25.66 -0.03
C LEU A 248 3.27 -26.50 0.11
N PRO A 249 2.70 -26.56 1.32
CA PRO A 249 1.49 -27.36 1.57
C PRO A 249 0.24 -26.79 0.89
N GLY A 250 0.29 -25.57 0.34
CA GLY A 250 -0.85 -24.94 -0.27
C GLY A 250 -0.48 -23.64 -0.99
N ARG A 251 -1.48 -22.77 -1.20
CA ARG A 251 -1.28 -21.50 -1.90
C ARG A 251 -0.45 -20.54 -1.05
N PHE A 252 0.59 -19.97 -1.66
CA PHE A 252 1.43 -18.95 -1.05
C PHE A 252 1.09 -17.56 -1.56
N THR A 253 1.07 -16.58 -0.64
CA THR A 253 0.98 -15.15 -0.96
C THR A 253 2.18 -14.47 -0.30
N GLY A 254 3.14 -14.03 -1.10
CA GLY A 254 4.30 -13.29 -0.62
C GLY A 254 3.89 -11.92 -0.07
N LEU A 255 4.50 -11.53 1.03
CA LEU A 255 4.25 -10.26 1.72
C LEU A 255 5.46 -9.34 1.69
N ASN A 256 6.64 -9.85 2.07
CA ASN A 256 7.86 -9.05 2.14
C ASN A 256 9.12 -9.90 1.93
N VAL A 257 10.22 -9.25 1.57
CA VAL A 257 11.58 -9.80 1.56
C VAL A 257 12.38 -9.05 2.62
N SER A 258 13.14 -9.79 3.45
CA SER A 258 14.03 -9.15 4.45
C SER A 258 15.05 -8.23 3.78
N ASP A 259 15.50 -7.19 4.48
CA ASP A 259 16.39 -6.18 3.90
C ASP A 259 17.75 -6.73 3.52
N ASP A 260 18.21 -7.76 4.23
CA ASP A 260 19.40 -8.52 3.89
C ASP A 260 19.23 -9.45 2.68
N GLY A 261 17.99 -9.59 2.18
CA GLY A 261 17.66 -10.42 1.02
C GLY A 261 17.81 -11.91 1.26
N GLN A 262 17.75 -12.38 2.52
CA GLN A 262 17.90 -13.80 2.83
C GLN A 262 16.59 -14.54 3.03
N LEU A 263 15.54 -13.83 3.45
CA LEU A 263 14.24 -14.41 3.78
C LEU A 263 13.12 -13.79 2.93
N VAL A 264 12.16 -14.61 2.54
CA VAL A 264 10.86 -14.13 2.08
C VAL A 264 9.78 -14.53 3.08
N TYR A 265 8.92 -13.59 3.43
CA TYR A 265 7.76 -13.79 4.30
C TYR A 265 6.49 -13.87 3.47
N GLY A 266 5.57 -14.73 3.89
CA GLY A 266 4.29 -14.84 3.22
C GLY A 266 3.26 -15.62 4.02
N LEU A 267 2.03 -15.57 3.52
CA LEU A 267 0.93 -16.35 4.05
C LEU A 267 0.73 -17.61 3.22
N THR A 268 0.62 -18.75 3.88
CA THR A 268 0.26 -20.04 3.25
C THR A 268 -0.89 -20.71 3.98
N GLN A 269 -1.44 -21.76 3.38
CA GLN A 269 -2.44 -22.63 3.99
C GLN A 269 -1.83 -24.03 4.18
N VAL A 270 -2.14 -24.68 5.29
CA VAL A 270 -1.58 -26.02 5.60
C VAL A 270 -2.23 -27.10 4.74
N GLU A 271 -3.47 -26.90 4.32
CA GLU A 271 -4.29 -27.85 3.58
C GLU A 271 -5.02 -27.15 2.43
N GLU A 272 -5.44 -27.92 1.44
CA GLU A 272 -6.33 -27.41 0.41
C GLU A 272 -7.75 -27.25 0.96
N GLY A 273 -8.35 -26.11 0.72
CA GLY A 273 -9.76 -25.84 1.05
C GLY A 273 -10.00 -24.46 1.63
N PRO A 274 -11.25 -23.97 1.60
CA PRO A 274 -11.61 -22.64 2.06
C PRO A 274 -11.47 -22.46 3.58
N ASN A 275 -11.40 -23.55 4.33
CA ASN A 275 -11.32 -23.57 5.80
C ASN A 275 -9.96 -24.03 6.33
N ALA A 276 -8.91 -23.98 5.50
CA ALA A 276 -7.58 -24.34 5.98
C ALA A 276 -6.97 -23.26 6.87
N PRO A 277 -6.26 -23.63 7.96
CA PRO A 277 -5.55 -22.68 8.80
C PRO A 277 -4.55 -21.85 7.99
N ARG A 278 -4.42 -20.58 8.31
CA ARG A 278 -3.47 -19.66 7.67
C ARG A 278 -2.24 -19.47 8.52
N LEU A 279 -1.09 -19.70 7.91
CA LEU A 279 0.21 -19.55 8.54
C LEU A 279 0.94 -18.34 7.96
N LEU A 280 1.59 -17.56 8.83
CA LEU A 280 2.69 -16.71 8.45
C LEU A 280 3.96 -17.57 8.48
N VAL A 281 4.68 -17.60 7.37
CA VAL A 281 5.92 -18.35 7.23
C VAL A 281 7.05 -17.47 6.75
N SER A 282 8.27 -17.85 7.10
CA SER A 282 9.50 -17.38 6.48
C SER A 282 10.12 -18.51 5.64
N ILE A 283 10.72 -18.17 4.52
CA ILE A 283 11.40 -19.09 3.62
C ILE A 283 12.82 -18.56 3.39
N ALA A 284 13.82 -19.35 3.73
CA ALA A 284 15.22 -19.04 3.44
C ALA A 284 15.50 -19.23 1.95
N LEU A 285 15.89 -18.16 1.24
CA LEU A 285 16.01 -18.16 -0.21
C LEU A 285 17.08 -19.15 -0.73
N ASP A 286 18.21 -19.28 -0.02
CA ASP A 286 19.31 -20.13 -0.46
C ASP A 286 19.07 -21.63 -0.22
N SER A 287 18.23 -22.01 0.74
CA SER A 287 18.02 -23.40 1.12
C SER A 287 16.61 -23.91 0.91
N GLY A 288 15.64 -23.03 0.66
CA GLY A 288 14.21 -23.38 0.61
C GLY A 288 13.62 -23.82 1.95
N VAL A 289 14.37 -23.69 3.05
CA VAL A 289 13.86 -24.06 4.38
C VAL A 289 12.75 -23.10 4.79
N MET A 290 11.59 -23.65 5.09
CA MET A 290 10.42 -22.92 5.56
C MET A 290 10.24 -23.08 7.07
N GLU A 291 10.00 -21.97 7.75
CA GLU A 291 9.67 -21.94 9.16
C GLU A 291 8.32 -21.25 9.40
N THR A 292 7.53 -21.79 10.32
CA THR A 292 6.27 -21.15 10.73
C THR A 292 6.57 -20.04 11.75
N VAL A 293 6.25 -18.81 11.38
CA VAL A 293 6.37 -17.64 12.26
C VAL A 293 5.14 -17.55 13.16
N HIS A 294 3.94 -17.76 12.60
CA HIS A 294 2.68 -17.75 13.37
C HIS A 294 1.57 -18.54 12.69
N ASP A 295 0.74 -19.19 13.53
CA ASP A 295 -0.49 -19.85 13.11
C ASP A 295 -1.69 -19.00 13.55
N PHE A 296 -2.43 -18.47 12.56
CA PHE A 296 -3.62 -17.66 12.81
C PHE A 296 -4.90 -18.50 12.96
N GLY A 297 -4.82 -19.80 12.67
CA GLY A 297 -6.01 -20.65 12.58
C GLY A 297 -6.90 -20.30 11.38
N PHE A 298 -8.21 -20.43 11.59
CA PHE A 298 -9.22 -20.21 10.54
C PHE A 298 -9.67 -18.75 10.52
N VAL A 299 -8.98 -17.90 9.76
CA VAL A 299 -9.27 -16.47 9.65
C VAL A 299 -9.25 -16.02 8.19
N ALA A 300 -10.08 -15.04 7.86
CA ALA A 300 -10.23 -14.54 6.49
C ALA A 300 -9.22 -13.41 6.19
N GLU A 301 -9.10 -12.45 7.08
CA GLU A 301 -8.31 -11.25 6.88
C GLU A 301 -7.16 -11.19 7.88
N ILE A 302 -5.95 -11.04 7.36
CA ILE A 302 -4.72 -10.89 8.14
C ILE A 302 -3.95 -9.73 7.51
N SER A 303 -3.55 -8.77 8.33
CA SER A 303 -2.54 -7.77 7.99
C SER A 303 -1.27 -8.06 8.76
N VAL A 304 -0.14 -8.04 8.09
CA VAL A 304 1.18 -8.18 8.70
C VAL A 304 1.98 -6.94 8.34
N GLU A 305 2.47 -6.26 9.35
CA GLU A 305 3.34 -5.12 9.20
C GLU A 305 4.77 -5.52 9.50
N PHE A 306 5.69 -4.93 8.74
CA PHE A 306 7.10 -5.24 8.78
C PHE A 306 7.85 -4.04 9.37
N GLY A 307 8.77 -4.33 10.28
CA GLY A 307 9.62 -3.34 10.94
C GLY A 307 11.04 -3.34 10.39
N GLU A 308 11.97 -2.93 11.22
CA GLU A 308 13.38 -2.85 10.88
C GLU A 308 13.93 -4.19 10.38
N GLY A 309 14.79 -4.16 9.37
CA GLY A 309 15.33 -5.36 8.75
C GLY A 309 14.34 -6.12 7.85
N GLY A 310 13.13 -5.59 7.63
CA GLY A 310 12.11 -6.25 6.82
C GLY A 310 11.51 -7.48 7.51
N HIS A 311 11.64 -7.59 8.84
CA HIS A 311 11.04 -8.67 9.63
C HIS A 311 9.64 -8.30 10.13
N PRO A 312 8.74 -9.29 10.39
CA PRO A 312 7.42 -8.98 10.93
C PRO A 312 7.49 -8.26 12.27
N SER A 313 6.94 -7.04 12.35
CA SER A 313 6.79 -6.30 13.60
C SER A 313 5.54 -6.74 14.35
N TYR A 314 4.38 -6.69 13.70
CA TYR A 314 3.14 -7.18 14.26
C TYR A 314 2.19 -7.71 13.18
N ALA A 315 1.18 -8.46 13.61
CA ALA A 315 0.07 -8.83 12.76
C ALA A 315 -1.27 -8.55 13.45
N THR A 316 -2.27 -8.15 12.66
CA THR A 316 -3.66 -8.00 13.10
C THR A 316 -4.57 -8.89 12.27
N TRP A 317 -5.62 -9.40 12.89
CA TRP A 317 -6.63 -10.21 12.22
C TRP A 317 -7.97 -10.15 12.94
N ILE A 318 -9.01 -10.54 12.25
CA ILE A 318 -10.36 -10.66 12.81
C ILE A 318 -10.69 -12.14 12.97
N ALA A 319 -10.92 -12.54 14.22
CA ALA A 319 -11.53 -13.83 14.58
C ALA A 319 -12.95 -13.54 15.12
N ASP A 320 -13.25 -13.90 16.37
CA ASP A 320 -14.47 -13.46 17.04
C ASP A 320 -14.45 -11.97 17.36
N GLU A 321 -13.26 -11.45 17.57
CA GLU A 321 -12.95 -10.02 17.79
C GLU A 321 -11.61 -9.68 17.13
N PRO A 322 -11.30 -8.38 16.90
CA PRO A 322 -10.00 -7.95 16.41
C PRO A 322 -8.87 -8.38 17.36
N LYS A 323 -7.82 -8.97 16.80
CA LYS A 323 -6.65 -9.50 17.54
C LYS A 323 -5.36 -8.90 16.98
N ILE A 324 -4.35 -8.86 17.85
CA ILE A 324 -2.99 -8.45 17.51
C ILE A 324 -1.98 -9.44 18.07
N ARG A 325 -0.95 -9.73 17.28
CA ARG A 325 0.28 -10.42 17.72
C ARG A 325 1.45 -9.49 17.44
N ILE A 326 2.20 -9.15 18.47
CA ILE A 326 3.47 -8.42 18.34
C ILE A 326 4.58 -9.47 18.27
N PHE A 327 5.38 -9.41 17.22
CA PHE A 327 6.59 -10.22 17.02
C PHE A 327 7.81 -9.45 17.49
N GLU A 328 7.87 -8.17 17.14
CA GLU A 328 8.90 -7.23 17.57
C GLU A 328 8.25 -6.03 18.26
N LYS A 329 8.83 -5.62 19.40
CA LYS A 329 8.30 -4.51 20.19
C LYS A 329 9.00 -3.22 19.80
N ASP A 330 8.39 -2.47 18.94
CA ASP A 330 8.76 -1.13 18.52
C ASP A 330 7.71 -0.09 18.96
N LEU A 331 7.90 1.18 18.56
CA LEU A 331 6.95 2.25 18.87
C LEU A 331 5.61 2.01 18.17
N VAL A 332 5.63 1.70 16.87
CA VAL A 332 4.44 1.51 16.05
C VAL A 332 3.57 0.38 16.60
N SER A 333 4.12 -0.81 16.81
CA SER A 333 3.40 -1.96 17.36
C SER A 333 2.82 -1.68 18.75
N THR A 334 3.54 -0.90 19.57
CA THR A 334 3.08 -0.49 20.90
C THR A 334 1.89 0.45 20.82
N VAL A 335 1.92 1.43 19.92
CA VAL A 335 0.84 2.42 19.71
C VAL A 335 -0.39 1.72 19.12
N VAL A 336 -0.22 0.87 18.10
CA VAL A 336 -1.32 0.08 17.50
C VAL A 336 -2.02 -0.76 18.58
N ALA A 337 -1.27 -1.48 19.41
CA ALA A 337 -1.85 -2.26 20.51
C ALA A 337 -2.59 -1.38 21.53
N GLY A 338 -2.09 -0.17 21.79
CA GLY A 338 -2.74 0.83 22.63
C GLY A 338 -4.09 1.29 22.07
N PHE A 339 -4.13 1.58 20.77
CA PHE A 339 -5.36 1.93 20.05
C PHE A 339 -6.38 0.78 20.08
N MET A 340 -5.97 -0.43 19.72
CA MET A 340 -6.87 -1.61 19.76
C MET A 340 -7.46 -1.84 21.16
N LYS A 341 -6.67 -1.59 22.19
CA LYS A 341 -7.16 -1.68 23.57
C LYS A 341 -8.15 -0.57 23.93
N SER A 342 -7.95 0.63 23.40
CA SER A 342 -8.80 1.81 23.65
C SER A 342 -10.12 1.71 22.89
N PHE A 343 -10.11 1.14 21.69
CA PHE A 343 -11.26 0.92 20.81
C PHE A 343 -11.67 -0.56 20.77
N LYS A 344 -11.90 -1.13 21.95
CA LYS A 344 -12.25 -2.55 22.08
C LYS A 344 -13.49 -2.91 21.26
N GLY A 345 -13.39 -3.92 20.42
CA GLY A 345 -14.46 -4.39 19.55
C GLY A 345 -14.55 -3.68 18.20
N PHE A 346 -13.72 -2.65 17.99
CA PHE A 346 -13.57 -1.99 16.68
C PHE A 346 -12.37 -2.55 15.94
N ASN A 347 -12.46 -2.55 14.62
CA ASN A 347 -11.32 -2.79 13.76
C ASN A 347 -10.45 -1.53 13.73
N VAL A 348 -9.19 -1.64 14.15
CA VAL A 348 -8.20 -0.57 14.15
C VAL A 348 -7.15 -0.92 13.11
N SER A 349 -6.96 -0.04 12.14
CA SER A 349 -5.95 -0.19 11.09
C SER A 349 -5.04 1.03 11.09
N LEU A 350 -3.74 0.82 11.14
CA LEU A 350 -2.76 1.86 10.84
C LEU A 350 -2.77 2.08 9.33
N THR A 351 -3.03 3.31 8.89
CA THR A 351 -3.12 3.64 7.45
C THR A 351 -1.86 4.29 6.93
N SER A 352 -1.14 5.00 7.77
CA SER A 352 0.19 5.55 7.46
C SER A 352 0.92 5.99 8.73
N VAL A 353 2.23 6.10 8.60
CA VAL A 353 3.16 6.62 9.60
C VAL A 353 4.17 7.51 8.88
N ASP A 354 4.61 8.59 9.51
CA ASP A 354 5.70 9.41 9.00
C ASP A 354 7.08 8.81 9.33
N ASP A 355 8.13 9.30 8.68
CA ASP A 355 9.49 8.76 8.83
C ASP A 355 10.04 8.91 10.26
N SER A 356 9.50 9.86 11.04
CA SER A 356 9.89 10.06 12.44
C SER A 356 9.13 9.16 13.43
N GLU A 357 8.10 8.45 12.96
CA GLU A 357 7.13 7.70 13.77
C GLU A 357 6.39 8.57 14.81
N GLU A 358 6.44 9.89 14.67
CA GLU A 358 5.76 10.83 15.57
C GLU A 358 4.31 11.11 15.15
N ASN A 359 3.96 10.80 13.90
CA ASN A 359 2.62 11.02 13.37
C ASN A 359 2.10 9.74 12.70
N MET A 360 1.08 9.17 13.28
CA MET A 360 0.43 7.94 12.79
C MET A 360 -1.03 8.20 12.51
N VAL A 361 -1.53 7.72 11.38
CA VAL A 361 -2.94 7.81 11.03
C VAL A 361 -3.61 6.46 11.20
N PHE A 362 -4.69 6.44 11.98
CA PHE A 362 -5.48 5.25 12.25
C PHE A 362 -6.87 5.39 11.65
N HIS A 363 -7.36 4.32 11.08
CA HIS A 363 -8.77 4.15 10.78
C HIS A 363 -9.38 3.21 11.81
N VAL A 364 -10.49 3.65 12.43
CA VAL A 364 -11.23 2.88 13.43
C VAL A 364 -12.65 2.71 12.94
N GLY A 365 -13.08 1.49 12.72
CA GLY A 365 -14.41 1.20 12.21
C GLY A 365 -14.95 -0.15 12.69
N SER A 366 -16.22 -0.41 12.46
CA SER A 366 -16.84 -1.71 12.69
C SER A 366 -17.91 -1.98 11.65
N PRO A 367 -18.33 -3.24 11.45
CA PRO A 367 -19.43 -3.54 10.55
C PRO A 367 -20.69 -2.73 10.92
N GLY A 368 -21.20 -1.94 9.97
CA GLY A 368 -22.40 -1.11 10.15
C GLY A 368 -22.19 0.27 10.77
N VAL A 369 -20.94 0.66 11.07
CA VAL A 369 -20.59 2.01 11.54
C VAL A 369 -19.55 2.60 10.58
N SER A 370 -19.80 3.83 10.13
CA SER A 370 -18.81 4.59 9.35
C SER A 370 -17.52 4.69 10.15
N GLY A 371 -16.40 4.38 9.51
CA GLY A 371 -15.10 4.48 10.16
C GLY A 371 -14.70 5.94 10.39
N GLU A 372 -13.91 6.16 11.42
CA GLU A 372 -13.32 7.44 11.77
C GLU A 372 -11.80 7.38 11.63
N TYR A 373 -11.18 8.49 11.27
CA TYR A 373 -9.73 8.62 11.21
C TYR A 373 -9.21 9.38 12.42
N TYR A 374 -8.13 8.86 12.98
CA TYR A 374 -7.44 9.45 14.13
C TYR A 374 -5.98 9.69 13.76
N ILE A 375 -5.43 10.79 14.25
CA ILE A 375 -3.99 11.10 14.14
C ILE A 375 -3.42 11.04 15.56
N TRP A 376 -2.38 10.24 15.70
CA TRP A 376 -1.62 10.12 16.96
C TRP A 376 -0.38 10.97 16.87
#